data_dfa89a34c5d2c288582edac4f871f829
#
_entry.id   dfa89a34c5d2c288582edac4f871f829
#
_cell.length_a   1.000
_cell.length_b   1.000
_cell.length_c   1.000
_cell.angle_alpha   90.00
_cell.angle_beta   90.00
_cell.angle_gamma   90.00
#
_symmetry.space_group_name_H-M   'P 1'
#
loop_
_entity.id
_entity.type
_entity.pdbx_description
1 polymer ?
#
loop_
_entity_poly.entity_id
_entity_poly.type
_entity_poly.pdbx_seq_one_letter_code
_entity_poly.pdbx_strand_id
1 'polypeptide(L)'
;MSLFWELLYLFKRTPWDTGLTPPEIVAMVESGKVPIGRALDLGCGTGTNAIYLAQQGFEVVGIDVSRRAIALARQKVRSAQLADRVRLERGDVTLMRRYAIGHSLEQSPFPGGIDFAFDIGCFHNLNTEARRRYVSALTTVLKPGAIYMLYAFEPQADRRGVALDEIAVLFDPAYRLDALRRGSDRHGRGSAWYTLIKREAC
;
A
#
# COMPACT_ATOMS: atom_id res chain seq x y z
N MET A 1 -4.53 -17.90 2.32
CA MET A 1 -3.46 -16.88 2.17
C MET A 1 -2.94 -16.33 3.49
N SER A 2 -3.77 -16.04 4.51
CA SER A 2 -3.27 -15.44 5.77
C SER A 2 -2.26 -16.31 6.53
N LEU A 3 -2.47 -17.64 6.59
CA LEU A 3 -1.58 -18.56 7.31
C LEU A 3 -0.14 -18.57 6.76
N PHE A 4 0.02 -18.47 5.44
CA PHE A 4 1.35 -18.42 4.80
C PHE A 4 2.15 -17.20 5.30
N TRP A 5 1.54 -16.00 5.30
CA TRP A 5 2.18 -14.79 5.78
C TRP A 5 2.45 -14.83 7.29
N GLU A 6 1.51 -15.38 8.08
CA GLU A 6 1.72 -15.58 9.53
C GLU A 6 2.99 -16.40 9.81
N LEU A 7 3.18 -17.51 9.09
CA LEU A 7 4.36 -18.37 9.26
C LEU A 7 5.66 -17.64 8.87
N LEU A 8 5.65 -16.86 7.78
CA LEU A 8 6.83 -16.08 7.38
C LEU A 8 7.25 -15.08 8.48
N TYR A 9 6.29 -14.34 9.05
CA TYR A 9 6.57 -13.44 10.16
C TYR A 9 6.95 -14.17 11.46
N LEU A 10 6.35 -15.34 11.72
CA LEU A 10 6.68 -16.15 12.88
C LEU A 10 8.13 -16.64 12.84
N PHE A 11 8.57 -17.13 11.69
CA PHE A 11 9.93 -17.66 11.50
C PHE A 11 10.94 -16.58 11.08
N LYS A 12 10.58 -15.30 11.10
CA LYS A 12 11.44 -14.17 10.67
C LYS A 12 12.02 -14.34 9.25
N ARG A 13 11.24 -14.97 8.35
CA ARG A 13 11.60 -15.17 6.94
C ARG A 13 10.95 -14.09 6.07
N THR A 14 11.25 -12.83 6.37
CA THR A 14 10.67 -11.64 5.76
C THR A 14 11.75 -10.76 5.13
N PRO A 15 12.41 -11.21 4.04
CA PRO A 15 13.53 -10.48 3.43
C PRO A 15 13.15 -9.10 2.88
N TRP A 16 11.87 -8.83 2.74
CA TRP A 16 11.33 -7.53 2.34
C TRP A 16 11.20 -6.54 3.52
N ASP A 17 11.18 -7.02 4.76
CA ASP A 17 11.08 -6.19 5.97
C ASP A 17 12.46 -5.69 6.37
N THR A 18 12.99 -4.76 5.58
CA THR A 18 14.36 -4.22 5.73
C THR A 18 14.46 -3.17 6.83
N GLY A 19 13.33 -2.67 7.34
CA GLY A 19 13.30 -1.53 8.26
C GLY A 19 13.59 -0.18 7.60
N LEU A 20 13.70 -0.14 6.26
CA LEU A 20 13.97 1.07 5.49
C LEU A 20 12.80 1.37 4.55
N THR A 21 12.38 2.61 4.50
CA THR A 21 11.42 3.08 3.49
C THR A 21 12.11 3.19 2.14
N PRO A 22 11.53 2.67 1.04
CA PRO A 22 12.11 2.77 -0.28
C PRO A 22 12.36 4.23 -0.70
N PRO A 23 13.49 4.49 -1.39
CA PRO A 23 13.85 5.85 -1.82
C PRO A 23 12.80 6.47 -2.75
N GLU A 24 12.00 5.66 -3.46
CA GLU A 24 10.92 6.15 -4.31
C GLU A 24 9.78 6.79 -3.50
N ILE A 25 9.43 6.20 -2.35
CA ILE A 25 8.45 6.79 -1.43
C ILE A 25 9.02 8.06 -0.79
N VAL A 26 10.27 8.01 -0.34
CA VAL A 26 10.96 9.17 0.24
C VAL A 26 10.97 10.32 -0.77
N ALA A 27 11.44 10.08 -2.00
CA ALA A 27 11.51 11.09 -3.05
C ALA A 27 10.11 11.66 -3.43
N MET A 28 9.06 10.82 -3.41
CA MET A 28 7.70 11.29 -3.67
C MET A 28 7.24 12.27 -2.59
N VAL A 29 7.47 11.96 -1.32
CA VAL A 29 7.08 12.82 -0.20
C VAL A 29 7.90 14.12 -0.18
N GLU A 30 9.22 14.02 -0.33
CA GLU A 30 10.13 15.18 -0.32
C GLU A 30 9.93 16.10 -1.53
N SER A 31 9.42 15.59 -2.65
CA SER A 31 9.11 16.40 -3.83
C SER A 31 7.97 17.40 -3.63
N GLY A 32 7.18 17.27 -2.56
CA GLY A 32 5.98 18.06 -2.31
C GLY A 32 4.81 17.78 -3.26
N LYS A 33 4.91 16.80 -4.15
CA LYS A 33 3.82 16.41 -5.06
C LYS A 33 2.63 15.81 -4.32
N VAL A 34 2.89 15.18 -3.18
CA VAL A 34 1.86 14.66 -2.28
C VAL A 34 1.66 15.68 -1.15
N PRO A 35 0.50 16.34 -1.06
CA PRO A 35 0.21 17.21 0.08
C PRO A 35 0.17 16.38 1.37
N ILE A 36 0.69 16.93 2.47
CA ILE A 36 0.57 16.30 3.78
C ILE A 36 -0.93 16.18 4.11
N GLY A 37 -1.35 14.97 4.39
CA GLY A 37 -2.75 14.62 4.59
C GLY A 37 -2.89 13.18 5.05
N ARG A 38 -3.79 12.42 4.42
CA ARG A 38 -4.12 11.05 4.79
C ARG A 38 -3.50 10.04 3.86
N ALA A 39 -2.77 9.09 4.42
CA ALA A 39 -2.08 8.07 3.66
C ALA A 39 -2.59 6.65 3.99
N LEU A 40 -2.52 5.76 3.01
CA LEU A 40 -2.90 4.35 3.11
C LEU A 40 -1.74 3.45 2.69
N ASP A 41 -1.26 2.63 3.63
CA ASP A 41 -0.19 1.63 3.43
C ASP A 41 -0.82 0.24 3.26
N LEU A 42 -0.81 -0.29 2.05
CA LEU A 42 -1.48 -1.53 1.66
C LEU A 42 -0.51 -2.72 1.68
N GLY A 43 -0.72 -3.63 2.63
CA GLY A 43 0.25 -4.66 2.97
C GLY A 43 1.37 -4.10 3.84
N CYS A 44 1.01 -3.32 4.86
CA CYS A 44 1.94 -2.49 5.65
C CYS A 44 3.01 -3.28 6.43
N GLY A 45 2.91 -4.60 6.51
CA GLY A 45 3.86 -5.45 7.21
C GLY A 45 4.09 -5.01 8.65
N THR A 46 5.34 -4.76 9.00
CA THR A 46 5.73 -4.30 10.36
C THR A 46 5.69 -2.77 10.52
N GLY A 47 5.07 -2.05 9.56
CA GLY A 47 4.73 -0.63 9.69
C GLY A 47 5.87 0.36 9.44
N THR A 48 6.97 -0.06 8.83
CA THR A 48 8.13 0.81 8.56
C THR A 48 7.75 2.06 7.78
N ASN A 49 7.01 1.90 6.67
CA ASN A 49 6.60 3.01 5.82
C ASN A 49 5.51 3.87 6.47
N ALA A 50 4.58 3.24 7.18
CA ALA A 50 3.57 3.97 7.93
C ALA A 50 4.18 4.87 9.01
N ILE A 51 5.22 4.40 9.71
CA ILE A 51 5.98 5.19 10.68
C ILE A 51 6.70 6.35 10.00
N TYR A 52 7.39 6.10 8.88
CA TYR A 52 8.07 7.14 8.12
C TYR A 52 7.09 8.26 7.72
N LEU A 53 5.97 7.91 7.11
CA LEU A 53 4.98 8.91 6.68
C LEU A 53 4.41 9.71 7.86
N ALA A 54 4.13 9.05 8.98
CA ALA A 54 3.65 9.74 10.18
C ALA A 54 4.68 10.72 10.73
N GLN A 55 5.97 10.41 10.65
CA GLN A 55 7.07 11.34 10.98
C GLN A 55 7.13 12.53 10.03
N GLN A 56 6.69 12.36 8.78
CA GLN A 56 6.54 13.46 7.81
C GLN A 56 5.22 14.25 7.98
N GLY A 57 4.41 13.94 9.00
CA GLY A 57 3.19 14.68 9.33
C GLY A 57 1.89 14.09 8.78
N PHE A 58 1.92 12.97 8.06
CA PHE A 58 0.71 12.30 7.56
C PHE A 58 -0.08 11.63 8.70
N GLU A 59 -1.39 11.53 8.51
CA GLU A 59 -2.24 10.57 9.21
C GLU A 59 -2.29 9.29 8.39
N VAL A 60 -1.91 8.15 8.98
CA VAL A 60 -1.68 6.91 8.22
C VAL A 60 -2.59 5.78 8.68
N VAL A 61 -3.24 5.10 7.73
CA VAL A 61 -3.83 3.78 7.95
C VAL A 61 -2.94 2.73 7.30
N GLY A 62 -2.51 1.73 8.07
CA GLY A 62 -1.82 0.55 7.55
C GLY A 62 -2.71 -0.69 7.64
N ILE A 63 -2.80 -1.47 6.56
CA ILE A 63 -3.58 -2.69 6.49
C ILE A 63 -2.66 -3.86 6.16
N ASP A 64 -2.72 -4.93 6.96
CA ASP A 64 -2.03 -6.20 6.65
C ASP A 64 -2.87 -7.39 7.11
N VAL A 65 -2.81 -8.48 6.35
CA VAL A 65 -3.56 -9.71 6.66
C VAL A 65 -2.94 -10.48 7.82
N SER A 66 -1.65 -10.30 8.09
CA SER A 66 -0.91 -10.99 9.16
C SER A 66 -1.17 -10.33 10.52
N ARG A 67 -1.71 -11.12 11.44
CA ARG A 67 -1.85 -10.71 12.84
C ARG A 67 -0.51 -10.37 13.47
N ARG A 68 0.53 -11.17 13.14
CA ARG A 68 1.86 -10.99 13.71
C ARG A 68 2.54 -9.73 13.19
N ALA A 69 2.43 -9.45 11.90
CA ALA A 69 2.92 -8.20 11.31
C ALA A 69 2.30 -6.98 12.00
N ILE A 70 0.98 -6.96 12.12
CA ILE A 70 0.25 -5.88 12.80
C ILE A 70 0.64 -5.74 14.28
N ALA A 71 0.86 -6.85 14.99
CA ALA A 71 1.31 -6.79 16.38
C ALA A 71 2.70 -6.14 16.50
N LEU A 72 3.64 -6.51 15.63
CA LEU A 72 4.97 -5.89 15.55
C LEU A 72 4.91 -4.43 15.14
N ALA A 73 4.09 -4.11 14.15
CA ALA A 73 3.88 -2.73 13.70
C ALA A 73 3.34 -1.84 14.82
N ARG A 74 2.33 -2.31 15.55
CA ARG A 74 1.77 -1.58 16.71
C ARG A 74 2.81 -1.36 17.81
N GLN A 75 3.70 -2.30 18.04
CA GLN A 75 4.80 -2.12 18.98
C GLN A 75 5.75 -1.02 18.52
N LYS A 76 6.19 -1.05 17.25
CA LYS A 76 7.08 -0.03 16.67
C LYS A 76 6.42 1.37 16.71
N VAL A 77 5.16 1.48 16.34
CA VAL A 77 4.39 2.74 16.37
C VAL A 77 4.33 3.33 17.77
N ARG A 78 4.06 2.51 18.80
CA ARG A 78 4.09 2.96 20.21
C ARG A 78 5.48 3.41 20.64
N SER A 79 6.53 2.64 20.29
CA SER A 79 7.92 3.02 20.61
C SER A 79 8.36 4.31 19.93
N ALA A 80 7.79 4.62 18.75
CA ALA A 80 8.03 5.87 18.02
C ALA A 80 7.12 7.03 18.50
N GLN A 81 6.22 6.79 19.46
CA GLN A 81 5.25 7.78 19.98
C GLN A 81 4.31 8.35 18.89
N LEU A 82 3.90 7.51 17.93
CA LEU A 82 3.08 7.90 16.77
C LEU A 82 1.67 7.27 16.79
N ALA A 83 1.20 6.83 17.97
CA ALA A 83 -0.07 6.13 18.09
C ALA A 83 -1.31 7.00 17.77
N ASP A 84 -1.17 8.31 17.84
CA ASP A 84 -2.16 9.32 17.47
C ASP A 84 -2.25 9.56 15.95
N ARG A 85 -1.18 9.21 15.20
CA ARG A 85 -1.08 9.43 13.75
C ARG A 85 -1.18 8.15 12.92
N VAL A 86 -0.91 6.99 13.52
CA VAL A 86 -0.88 5.71 12.79
C VAL A 86 -1.93 4.75 13.33
N ARG A 87 -2.92 4.46 12.51
CA ARG A 87 -3.89 3.39 12.72
C ARG A 87 -3.51 2.13 11.97
N LEU A 88 -3.44 1.00 12.66
CA LEU A 88 -3.06 -0.29 12.07
C LEU A 88 -4.20 -1.29 12.18
N GLU A 89 -4.65 -1.80 11.04
CA GLU A 89 -5.77 -2.71 10.93
C GLU A 89 -5.33 -4.08 10.37
N ARG A 90 -5.76 -5.13 11.05
CA ARG A 90 -5.65 -6.47 10.48
C ARG A 90 -6.78 -6.68 9.49
N GLY A 91 -6.46 -6.84 8.21
CA GLY A 91 -7.49 -6.97 7.20
C GLY A 91 -7.00 -7.43 5.84
N ASP A 92 -7.96 -7.75 5.00
CA ASP A 92 -7.75 -8.06 3.59
C ASP A 92 -7.78 -6.75 2.79
N VAL A 93 -6.72 -6.45 2.05
CA VAL A 93 -6.61 -5.25 1.22
C VAL A 93 -7.68 -5.17 0.11
N THR A 94 -8.28 -6.27 -0.27
CA THR A 94 -9.42 -6.27 -1.20
C THR A 94 -10.72 -5.76 -0.56
N LEU A 95 -10.72 -5.60 0.76
CA LEU A 95 -11.82 -5.08 1.57
C LEU A 95 -11.44 -3.79 2.30
N MET A 96 -10.43 -3.06 1.79
CA MET A 96 -9.83 -1.89 2.45
C MET A 96 -10.84 -0.79 2.82
N ARG A 97 -11.92 -0.67 2.08
CA ARG A 97 -13.02 0.26 2.41
C ARG A 97 -13.51 0.10 3.85
N ARG A 98 -13.56 -1.13 4.36
CA ARG A 98 -14.01 -1.43 5.74
C ARG A 98 -13.06 -0.85 6.80
N TYR A 99 -11.79 -0.72 6.46
CA TYR A 99 -10.73 -0.31 7.39
C TYR A 99 -10.34 1.15 7.21
N ALA A 100 -10.32 1.65 5.97
CA ALA A 100 -9.92 3.01 5.67
C ALA A 100 -11.04 4.03 5.92
N ILE A 101 -12.31 3.65 5.71
CA ILE A 101 -13.48 4.52 5.87
C ILE A 101 -14.28 4.22 7.14
N GLY A 102 -14.03 3.03 7.78
CA GLY A 102 -14.82 2.57 8.92
C GLY A 102 -16.14 1.91 8.50
N HIS A 103 -16.90 1.41 9.50
CA HIS A 103 -18.17 0.72 9.28
C HIS A 103 -19.34 1.67 9.01
N SER A 104 -19.20 2.96 9.36
CA SER A 104 -20.15 4.03 9.03
C SER A 104 -19.39 5.28 8.59
N LEU A 105 -20.03 6.12 7.77
CA LEU A 105 -19.45 7.39 7.32
C LEU A 105 -19.12 8.32 8.50
N GLU A 106 -19.85 8.22 9.61
CA GLU A 106 -19.67 9.01 10.83
C GLU A 106 -18.49 8.52 11.69
N GLN A 107 -18.09 7.26 11.54
CA GLN A 107 -17.00 6.65 12.33
C GLN A 107 -15.72 6.45 11.50
N SER A 108 -15.71 6.97 10.27
CA SER A 108 -14.51 6.90 9.43
C SER A 108 -13.37 7.67 10.09
N PRO A 109 -12.18 7.05 10.26
CA PRO A 109 -11.00 7.79 10.69
C PRO A 109 -10.60 8.85 9.66
N PHE A 110 -11.11 8.73 8.42
CA PHE A 110 -10.81 9.63 7.32
C PHE A 110 -12.08 10.06 6.55
N PRO A 111 -12.96 10.86 7.18
CA PRO A 111 -14.08 11.44 6.47
C PRO A 111 -13.52 12.30 5.33
N GLY A 112 -13.87 11.98 4.09
CA GLY A 112 -13.38 12.71 2.90
C GLY A 112 -12.26 12.03 2.10
N GLY A 113 -11.84 10.82 2.47
CA GLY A 113 -10.96 9.95 1.66
C GLY A 113 -9.45 10.14 1.86
N ILE A 114 -8.68 9.40 1.09
CA ILE A 114 -7.23 9.27 1.16
C ILE A 114 -6.56 10.12 0.09
N ASP A 115 -5.50 10.86 0.45
CA ASP A 115 -4.72 11.72 -0.45
C ASP A 115 -3.57 10.97 -1.12
N PHE A 116 -2.98 10.00 -0.41
CA PHE A 116 -1.85 9.21 -0.88
C PHE A 116 -2.01 7.74 -0.49
N ALA A 117 -1.82 6.82 -1.43
CA ALA A 117 -1.76 5.39 -1.13
C ALA A 117 -0.55 4.75 -1.79
N PHE A 118 -0.07 3.66 -1.21
CA PHE A 118 0.99 2.87 -1.81
C PHE A 118 0.90 1.39 -1.41
N ASP A 119 1.47 0.56 -2.28
CA ASP A 119 1.60 -0.89 -2.11
C ASP A 119 3.02 -1.30 -2.51
N ILE A 120 3.73 -1.93 -1.58
CA ILE A 120 5.08 -2.40 -1.82
C ILE A 120 5.10 -3.92 -1.70
N GLY A 121 4.66 -4.58 -2.78
CA GLY A 121 4.76 -6.02 -2.89
C GLY A 121 3.57 -6.84 -2.44
N CYS A 122 2.42 -6.23 -2.09
CA CYS A 122 1.21 -6.96 -1.77
C CYS A 122 0.42 -7.35 -3.05
N PHE A 123 0.17 -6.38 -3.94
CA PHE A 123 -0.67 -6.52 -5.13
C PHE A 123 -0.25 -7.68 -6.05
N HIS A 124 1.04 -7.84 -6.32
CA HIS A 124 1.52 -8.89 -7.23
C HIS A 124 1.33 -10.32 -6.68
N ASN A 125 1.03 -10.47 -5.39
CA ASN A 125 0.71 -11.77 -4.79
C ASN A 125 -0.77 -12.14 -4.91
N LEU A 126 -1.63 -11.21 -5.31
CA LEU A 126 -3.05 -11.42 -5.51
C LEU A 126 -3.30 -12.14 -6.84
N ASN A 127 -4.38 -12.96 -6.89
CA ASN A 127 -4.87 -13.50 -8.16
C ASN A 127 -5.69 -12.43 -8.90
N THR A 128 -6.00 -12.67 -10.16
CA THR A 128 -6.68 -11.71 -11.06
C THR A 128 -7.99 -11.19 -10.47
N GLU A 129 -8.82 -12.05 -9.88
CA GLU A 129 -10.09 -11.65 -9.29
C GLU A 129 -9.89 -10.78 -8.03
N ALA A 130 -8.92 -11.13 -7.19
CA ALA A 130 -8.56 -10.32 -6.03
C ALA A 130 -7.97 -8.95 -6.43
N ARG A 131 -7.21 -8.87 -7.53
CA ARG A 131 -6.71 -7.61 -8.10
C ARG A 131 -7.85 -6.69 -8.53
N ARG A 132 -8.87 -7.22 -9.21
CA ARG A 132 -10.07 -6.45 -9.59
C ARG A 132 -10.78 -5.88 -8.36
N ARG A 133 -11.01 -6.71 -7.33
CA ARG A 133 -11.61 -6.23 -6.07
C ARG A 133 -10.74 -5.20 -5.37
N TYR A 134 -9.42 -5.39 -5.36
CA TYR A 134 -8.48 -4.46 -4.80
C TYR A 134 -8.58 -3.08 -5.48
N VAL A 135 -8.51 -3.03 -6.83
CA VAL A 135 -8.61 -1.78 -7.58
C VAL A 135 -9.96 -1.09 -7.36
N SER A 136 -11.06 -1.86 -7.39
CA SER A 136 -12.39 -1.34 -7.09
C SER A 136 -12.46 -0.73 -5.68
N ALA A 137 -11.96 -1.42 -4.67
CA ALA A 137 -11.94 -0.94 -3.29
C ALA A 137 -11.03 0.31 -3.13
N LEU A 138 -9.85 0.30 -3.76
CA LEU A 138 -8.93 1.45 -3.77
C LEU A 138 -9.57 2.69 -4.39
N THR A 139 -10.25 2.51 -5.52
CA THR A 139 -10.96 3.60 -6.20
C THR A 139 -12.02 4.26 -5.32
N THR A 140 -12.67 3.51 -4.43
CA THR A 140 -13.70 4.09 -3.55
C THR A 140 -13.12 4.87 -2.37
N VAL A 141 -11.88 4.61 -1.95
CA VAL A 141 -11.28 5.25 -0.77
C VAL A 141 -10.36 6.42 -1.11
N LEU A 142 -9.80 6.47 -2.32
CA LEU A 142 -8.96 7.57 -2.76
C LEU A 142 -9.82 8.79 -3.16
N LYS A 143 -9.32 9.98 -2.88
CA LYS A 143 -9.88 11.24 -3.43
C LYS A 143 -9.58 11.35 -4.92
N PRO A 144 -10.37 12.09 -5.69
CA PRO A 144 -9.95 12.59 -6.99
C PRO A 144 -8.61 13.34 -6.87
N GLY A 145 -7.70 13.15 -7.82
CA GLY A 145 -6.35 13.71 -7.78
C GLY A 145 -5.37 12.99 -6.85
N ALA A 146 -5.81 12.06 -6.02
CA ALA A 146 -4.94 11.30 -5.13
C ALA A 146 -3.90 10.48 -5.90
N ILE A 147 -2.69 10.41 -5.33
CA ILE A 147 -1.59 9.63 -5.89
C ILE A 147 -1.59 8.23 -5.29
N TYR A 148 -1.45 7.22 -6.16
CA TYR A 148 -1.20 5.84 -5.78
C TYR A 148 0.12 5.35 -6.35
N MET A 149 1.02 4.86 -5.49
CA MET A 149 2.28 4.24 -5.90
C MET A 149 2.22 2.74 -5.69
N LEU A 150 2.55 2.00 -6.75
CA LEU A 150 2.59 0.53 -6.73
C LEU A 150 3.98 0.04 -7.09
N TYR A 151 4.59 -0.74 -6.21
CA TYR A 151 5.75 -1.57 -6.54
C TYR A 151 5.31 -3.00 -6.78
N ALA A 152 5.61 -3.52 -7.95
CA ALA A 152 5.27 -4.90 -8.31
C ALA A 152 6.41 -5.58 -9.07
N PHE A 153 6.55 -6.88 -8.85
CA PHE A 153 7.41 -7.72 -9.67
C PHE A 153 6.76 -8.02 -11.02
N GLU A 154 7.58 -8.10 -12.05
CA GLU A 154 7.18 -8.63 -13.36
C GLU A 154 6.93 -10.15 -13.27
N PRO A 155 6.05 -10.71 -14.13
CA PRO A 155 5.77 -12.13 -14.17
C PRO A 155 7.03 -12.94 -14.52
N GLN A 156 7.19 -14.09 -13.87
CA GLN A 156 8.18 -15.12 -14.24
C GLN A 156 7.48 -16.47 -14.30
N ALA A 157 8.05 -17.44 -15.02
CA ALA A 157 7.43 -18.73 -15.29
C ALA A 157 6.95 -19.48 -14.01
N ASP A 158 7.69 -19.33 -12.93
CA ASP A 158 7.46 -20.01 -11.64
C ASP A 158 6.97 -19.08 -10.51
N ARG A 159 6.81 -17.78 -10.80
CA ARG A 159 6.53 -16.77 -9.76
C ARG A 159 5.45 -15.79 -10.17
N ARG A 160 4.58 -15.49 -9.23
CA ARG A 160 3.56 -14.46 -9.42
C ARG A 160 4.19 -13.10 -9.69
N GLY A 161 3.58 -12.35 -10.57
CA GLY A 161 3.97 -10.99 -10.92
C GLY A 161 2.78 -10.30 -11.58
N VAL A 162 2.99 -9.09 -12.05
CA VAL A 162 1.98 -8.29 -12.75
C VAL A 162 2.58 -7.81 -14.07
N ALA A 163 1.90 -8.09 -15.16
CA ALA A 163 2.30 -7.59 -16.48
C ALA A 163 1.95 -6.09 -16.61
N LEU A 164 2.71 -5.38 -17.44
CA LEU A 164 2.51 -3.93 -17.62
C LEU A 164 1.15 -3.61 -18.22
N ASP A 165 0.72 -4.40 -19.17
CA ASP A 165 -0.59 -4.28 -19.83
C ASP A 165 -1.73 -4.60 -18.83
N GLU A 166 -1.54 -5.54 -17.93
CA GLU A 166 -2.52 -5.84 -16.87
C GLU A 166 -2.75 -4.62 -15.97
N ILE A 167 -1.70 -3.88 -15.61
CA ILE A 167 -1.85 -2.63 -14.82
C ILE A 167 -2.67 -1.61 -15.60
N ALA A 168 -2.35 -1.40 -16.89
CA ALA A 168 -3.09 -0.47 -17.71
C ALA A 168 -4.59 -0.83 -17.76
N VAL A 169 -4.92 -2.09 -18.02
CA VAL A 169 -6.31 -2.56 -18.11
C VAL A 169 -7.05 -2.46 -16.78
N LEU A 170 -6.40 -2.82 -15.67
CA LEU A 170 -7.07 -2.86 -14.36
C LEU A 170 -7.34 -1.47 -13.79
N PHE A 171 -6.48 -0.49 -14.05
CA PHE A 171 -6.58 0.84 -13.47
C PHE A 171 -7.28 1.85 -14.37
N ASP A 172 -7.28 1.67 -15.70
CA ASP A 172 -8.12 2.48 -16.59
C ASP A 172 -9.61 2.04 -16.47
N PRO A 173 -10.60 2.93 -16.50
CA PRO A 173 -10.53 4.37 -16.72
C PRO A 173 -10.36 5.22 -15.44
N ALA A 174 -10.32 4.59 -14.24
CA ALA A 174 -10.35 5.31 -12.97
C ALA A 174 -9.06 6.08 -12.64
N TYR A 175 -7.96 5.68 -13.28
CA TYR A 175 -6.65 6.27 -13.01
C TYR A 175 -5.93 6.68 -14.30
N ARG A 176 -5.00 7.63 -14.17
CA ARG A 176 -4.01 7.97 -15.19
C ARG A 176 -2.65 7.48 -14.72
N LEU A 177 -1.92 6.76 -15.57
CA LEU A 177 -0.52 6.45 -15.33
C LEU A 177 0.30 7.73 -15.51
N ASP A 178 0.96 8.17 -14.47
CA ASP A 178 1.78 9.39 -14.44
C ASP A 178 3.25 9.08 -14.68
N ALA A 179 3.76 8.01 -14.04
CA ALA A 179 5.13 7.57 -14.22
C ALA A 179 5.26 6.04 -14.11
N LEU A 180 6.26 5.52 -14.83
CA LEU A 180 6.69 4.12 -14.77
C LEU A 180 8.22 4.07 -14.70
N ARG A 181 8.75 3.44 -13.65
CA ARG A 181 10.19 3.21 -13.48
C ARG A 181 10.43 1.72 -13.36
N ARG A 182 11.10 1.14 -14.37
CA ARG A 182 11.51 -0.25 -14.34
C ARG A 182 12.84 -0.41 -13.61
N GLY A 183 13.01 -1.56 -12.99
CA GLY A 183 14.22 -1.95 -12.31
C GLY A 183 14.27 -3.46 -12.11
N SER A 184 15.17 -3.89 -11.27
CA SER A 184 15.25 -5.27 -10.81
C SER A 184 15.56 -5.33 -9.32
N ASP A 185 15.18 -6.43 -8.68
CA ASP A 185 15.62 -6.71 -7.32
C ASP A 185 17.09 -7.18 -7.29
N ARG A 186 17.62 -7.38 -6.08
CA ARG A 186 19.00 -7.86 -5.88
C ARG A 186 19.30 -9.24 -6.49
N HIS A 187 18.29 -9.98 -6.93
CA HIS A 187 18.40 -11.27 -7.58
C HIS A 187 18.16 -11.20 -9.09
N GLY A 188 18.08 -9.98 -9.67
CA GLY A 188 17.85 -9.76 -11.10
C GLY A 188 16.41 -9.97 -11.54
N ARG A 189 15.44 -10.12 -10.61
CA ARG A 189 14.04 -10.22 -10.98
C ARG A 189 13.50 -8.85 -11.38
N GLY A 190 12.94 -8.76 -12.59
CA GLY A 190 12.29 -7.55 -13.08
C GLY A 190 11.20 -7.04 -12.14
N SER A 191 11.18 -5.74 -11.95
CA SER A 191 10.20 -5.05 -11.10
C SER A 191 9.90 -3.67 -11.66
N ALA A 192 8.80 -3.09 -11.23
CA ALA A 192 8.46 -1.74 -11.63
C ALA A 192 7.76 -0.98 -10.51
N TRP A 193 8.00 0.32 -10.47
CA TRP A 193 7.22 1.31 -9.76
C TRP A 193 6.27 2.01 -10.73
N TYR A 194 5.01 2.02 -10.36
CA TYR A 194 3.94 2.74 -11.07
C TYR A 194 3.50 3.89 -10.19
N THR A 195 3.40 5.08 -10.75
CA THR A 195 2.72 6.22 -10.15
C THR A 195 1.42 6.45 -10.90
N LEU A 196 0.32 6.33 -10.22
CA LEU A 196 -1.03 6.44 -10.77
C LEU A 196 -1.76 7.60 -10.06
N ILE A 197 -2.48 8.42 -10.83
CA ILE A 197 -3.29 9.51 -10.30
C ILE A 197 -4.75 9.18 -10.55
N LYS A 198 -5.55 9.20 -9.47
CA LYS A 198 -6.99 8.99 -9.59
C LYS A 198 -7.62 10.13 -10.37
N ARG A 199 -8.38 9.78 -11.42
CA ARG A 199 -9.10 10.78 -12.24
C ARG A 199 -10.23 11.42 -11.43
N GLU A 200 -10.60 12.65 -11.83
CA GLU A 200 -11.84 13.28 -11.40
C GLU A 200 -13.02 12.39 -11.82
N ALA A 201 -14.09 12.39 -11.03
CA ALA A 201 -15.34 11.79 -11.48
C ALA A 201 -15.93 12.69 -12.58
N CYS A 202 -16.18 12.11 -13.77
CA CYS A 202 -16.93 12.78 -14.82
C CYS A 202 -18.36 13.01 -14.39
#